data_8e197c4c2038848170dafb5837f67777
#
_entry.id   8e197c4c2038848170dafb5837f67777
#
_cell.length_a   1.000
_cell.length_b   1.000
_cell.length_c   1.000
_cell.angle_alpha   90.00
_cell.angle_beta   90.00
_cell.angle_gamma   90.00
#
_symmetry.space_group_name_H-M   'P 1'
#
loop_
_entity.id
_entity.type
_entity.pdbx_description
1 polymer ?
#
loop_
_entity_poly.entity_id
_entity_poly.type
_entity_poly.pdbx_seq_one_letter_code
_entity_poly.pdbx_strand_id
1 'polypeptide(L)'
;MVLLLTDTVANYSGQYVRLTDARCEPKPVQRPHPPITIGGNGRKRTLRTTARWAQQWNSLGRGGTAEWLELKDVLAAHCADAGRDVSEITCSVNLRFEGDLDEVVASAEDWQAAGLVLAIVGLPLHAKPEVLAPLAAALEHLA
;
A
#
# COMPACT_ATOMS: atom_id res chain seq x y z
N MET A 1 -8.25 -15.65 -1.74
CA MET A 1 -7.40 -15.30 -0.57
C MET A 1 -8.26 -14.92 0.64
N VAL A 2 -9.20 -13.99 0.55
CA VAL A 2 -10.05 -13.58 1.69
C VAL A 2 -10.69 -14.80 2.36
N LEU A 3 -11.36 -15.67 1.61
CA LEU A 3 -11.97 -16.90 2.16
C LEU A 3 -11.01 -17.75 3.01
N LEU A 4 -9.74 -17.86 2.61
CA LEU A 4 -8.74 -18.60 3.40
C LEU A 4 -8.42 -17.92 4.73
N LEU A 5 -8.55 -16.59 4.81
CA LEU A 5 -8.28 -15.82 6.03
C LEU A 5 -9.50 -15.76 6.96
N THR A 6 -10.71 -15.90 6.43
CA THR A 6 -11.96 -15.73 7.18
C THR A 6 -12.64 -17.03 7.54
N ASP A 7 -12.72 -17.98 6.62
CA ASP A 7 -13.52 -19.19 6.75
C ASP A 7 -12.69 -20.33 7.37
N THR A 8 -13.31 -21.11 8.24
CA THR A 8 -12.67 -22.30 8.84
C THR A 8 -12.27 -23.31 7.76
N VAL A 9 -13.11 -23.47 6.75
CA VAL A 9 -12.88 -24.28 5.55
C VAL A 9 -13.28 -23.48 4.33
N ALA A 10 -12.35 -23.22 3.44
CA ALA A 10 -12.55 -22.43 2.25
C ALA A 10 -12.79 -23.30 1.01
N ASN A 11 -13.90 -23.05 0.35
CA ASN A 11 -14.23 -23.65 -0.94
C ASN A 11 -14.39 -22.54 -1.98
N TYR A 12 -13.74 -22.68 -3.13
CA TYR A 12 -13.81 -21.72 -4.22
C TYR A 12 -13.67 -22.40 -5.57
N SER A 13 -14.48 -22.03 -6.54
CA SER A 13 -14.37 -22.51 -7.91
C SER A 13 -14.36 -21.32 -8.86
N GLY A 14 -13.20 -20.94 -9.36
CA GLY A 14 -12.98 -19.90 -10.35
C GLY A 14 -12.41 -20.45 -11.65
N GLN A 15 -12.23 -19.59 -12.63
CA GLN A 15 -11.71 -19.96 -13.94
C GLN A 15 -10.29 -20.54 -13.90
N TYR A 16 -9.43 -20.02 -13.03
CA TYR A 16 -8.00 -20.35 -12.95
C TYR A 16 -7.60 -21.06 -11.67
N VAL A 17 -8.42 -20.99 -10.62
CA VAL A 17 -8.10 -21.53 -9.30
C VAL A 17 -9.32 -22.20 -8.73
N ARG A 18 -9.11 -23.41 -8.17
CA ARG A 18 -10.11 -24.14 -7.38
C ARG A 18 -9.52 -24.43 -6.00
N LEU A 19 -10.31 -24.24 -4.97
CA LEU A 19 -10.04 -24.66 -3.60
C LEU A 19 -11.13 -25.64 -3.18
N THR A 20 -10.73 -26.75 -2.59
CA THR A 20 -11.64 -27.75 -2.01
C THR A 20 -11.15 -28.04 -0.60
N ASP A 21 -12.00 -27.79 0.39
CA ASP A 21 -11.76 -27.98 1.81
C ASP A 21 -10.42 -27.40 2.30
N ALA A 22 -10.02 -26.27 1.68
CA ALA A 22 -8.76 -25.64 1.98
C ALA A 22 -8.80 -24.94 3.36
N ARG A 23 -7.69 -25.07 4.09
CA ARG A 23 -7.51 -24.49 5.42
C ARG A 23 -6.28 -23.59 5.45
N CYS A 24 -6.34 -22.56 6.26
CA CYS A 24 -5.22 -21.66 6.56
C CYS A 24 -5.21 -21.47 8.09
N GLU A 25 -4.27 -22.11 8.76
CA GLU A 25 -4.14 -22.04 10.23
C GLU A 25 -2.71 -21.71 10.65
N PRO A 26 -2.53 -20.91 11.72
CA PRO A 26 -3.58 -20.25 12.51
C PRO A 26 -4.29 -19.15 11.75
N LYS A 27 -5.55 -18.85 12.12
CA LYS A 27 -6.28 -17.70 11.58
C LYS A 27 -5.65 -16.40 12.06
N PRO A 28 -5.71 -15.33 11.24
CA PRO A 28 -5.29 -14.00 11.68
C PRO A 28 -6.02 -13.55 12.94
N VAL A 29 -5.33 -12.73 13.76
CA VAL A 29 -5.95 -12.10 14.93
C VAL A 29 -6.88 -10.96 14.51
N GLN A 30 -6.49 -10.21 13.46
CA GLN A 30 -7.30 -9.12 12.92
C GLN A 30 -8.61 -9.64 12.30
N ARG A 31 -9.68 -8.86 12.48
CA ARG A 31 -10.99 -9.18 11.93
C ARG A 31 -11.47 -8.07 10.98
N PRO A 32 -12.10 -8.40 9.84
CA PRO A 32 -12.40 -9.76 9.34
C PRO A 32 -11.15 -10.52 8.85
N HIS A 33 -10.07 -9.83 8.51
CA HIS A 33 -8.75 -10.32 8.08
C HIS A 33 -7.72 -9.19 8.20
N PRO A 34 -6.40 -9.45 8.11
CA PRO A 34 -5.40 -8.40 8.03
C PRO A 34 -5.66 -7.46 6.85
N PRO A 35 -5.31 -6.17 6.96
CA PRO A 35 -5.41 -5.26 5.82
C PRO A 35 -4.66 -5.80 4.60
N ILE A 36 -5.31 -5.74 3.45
CA ILE A 36 -4.73 -6.17 2.17
C ILE A 36 -4.07 -4.97 1.53
N THR A 37 -2.75 -5.06 1.33
CA THR A 37 -1.99 -4.08 0.57
C THR A 37 -1.78 -4.59 -0.85
N ILE A 38 -2.11 -3.76 -1.85
CA ILE A 38 -1.83 -4.05 -3.26
C ILE A 38 -0.84 -3.01 -3.79
N GLY A 39 0.30 -3.51 -4.29
CA GLY A 39 1.35 -2.68 -4.87
C GLY A 39 1.27 -2.59 -6.39
N GLY A 40 1.66 -1.44 -6.93
CA GLY A 40 1.84 -1.22 -8.36
C GLY A 40 0.91 -0.17 -8.98
N ASN A 41 1.31 0.28 -10.19
CA ASN A 41 0.74 1.45 -10.88
C ASN A 41 -0.09 1.08 -12.13
N GLY A 42 -0.45 -0.19 -12.31
CA GLY A 42 -1.19 -0.64 -13.49
C GLY A 42 -2.63 -0.13 -13.54
N ARG A 43 -2.89 0.89 -14.38
CA ARG A 43 -4.16 1.62 -14.47
C ARG A 43 -5.38 0.71 -14.69
N LYS A 44 -5.26 -0.33 -15.53
CA LYS A 44 -6.40 -1.17 -15.94
C LYS A 44 -6.69 -2.35 -15.01
N ARG A 45 -5.64 -3.01 -14.48
CA ARG A 45 -5.80 -4.25 -13.69
C ARG A 45 -5.49 -4.02 -12.22
N THR A 46 -4.30 -3.49 -11.92
CA THR A 46 -3.84 -3.33 -10.54
C THR A 46 -4.79 -2.40 -9.78
N LEU A 47 -5.03 -1.18 -10.29
CA LEU A 47 -5.89 -0.21 -9.60
C LEU A 47 -7.34 -0.67 -9.51
N ARG A 48 -7.86 -1.39 -10.52
CA ARG A 48 -9.19 -2.00 -10.43
C ARG A 48 -9.27 -3.10 -9.36
N THR A 49 -8.21 -3.89 -9.20
CA THR A 49 -8.14 -4.91 -8.14
C THR A 49 -8.00 -4.25 -6.77
N THR A 50 -7.19 -3.20 -6.68
CA THR A 50 -7.04 -2.35 -5.49
C THR A 50 -8.38 -1.79 -5.02
N ALA A 51 -9.13 -1.15 -5.92
CA ALA A 51 -10.44 -0.59 -5.64
C ALA A 51 -11.42 -1.62 -5.04
N ARG A 52 -11.34 -2.88 -5.48
CA ARG A 52 -12.26 -3.93 -5.02
C ARG A 52 -11.87 -4.57 -3.70
N TRP A 53 -10.55 -4.69 -3.40
CA TRP A 53 -10.10 -5.61 -2.36
C TRP A 53 -9.13 -5.01 -1.36
N ALA A 54 -8.44 -3.91 -1.69
CA ALA A 54 -7.37 -3.39 -0.85
C ALA A 54 -7.90 -2.43 0.23
N GLN A 55 -7.24 -2.43 1.38
CA GLN A 55 -7.28 -1.39 2.39
C GLN A 55 -6.10 -0.43 2.24
N GLN A 56 -5.07 -0.85 1.49
CA GLN A 56 -3.91 0.00 1.21
C GLN A 56 -3.45 -0.18 -0.23
N TRP A 57 -3.17 0.94 -0.91
CA TRP A 57 -2.47 0.97 -2.19
C TRP A 57 -1.05 1.49 -2.00
N ASN A 58 -0.07 0.70 -2.44
CA ASN A 58 1.33 1.12 -2.44
C ASN A 58 1.77 1.43 -3.88
N SER A 59 2.07 2.70 -4.15
CA SER A 59 2.68 3.15 -5.40
C SER A 59 4.20 3.08 -5.31
N LEU A 60 4.84 2.81 -6.44
CA LEU A 60 6.30 2.81 -6.53
C LEU A 60 6.91 4.23 -6.46
N GLY A 61 6.12 5.28 -6.66
CA GLY A 61 6.57 6.67 -6.61
C GLY A 61 7.53 7.12 -7.72
N ARG A 62 7.83 6.25 -8.71
CA ARG A 62 8.88 6.49 -9.72
C ARG A 62 8.62 7.68 -10.65
N GLY A 63 7.37 7.98 -10.91
CA GLY A 63 6.96 9.13 -11.74
C GLY A 63 6.68 10.40 -10.95
N GLY A 64 7.04 10.43 -9.65
CA GLY A 64 6.83 11.59 -8.79
C GLY A 64 5.37 11.81 -8.41
N THR A 65 5.11 12.96 -7.77
CA THR A 65 3.80 13.34 -7.25
C THR A 65 2.77 13.55 -8.35
N ALA A 66 3.16 14.08 -9.51
CA ALA A 66 2.25 14.33 -10.62
C ALA A 66 1.65 13.04 -11.18
N GLU A 67 2.48 12.03 -11.50
CA GLU A 67 1.98 10.72 -11.95
C GLU A 67 1.12 10.05 -10.87
N TRP A 68 1.52 10.19 -9.61
CA TRP A 68 0.77 9.58 -8.50
C TRP A 68 -0.64 10.18 -8.37
N LEU A 69 -0.79 11.50 -8.52
CA LEU A 69 -2.10 12.16 -8.52
C LEU A 69 -3.00 11.66 -9.65
N GLU A 70 -2.46 11.53 -10.88
CA GLU A 70 -3.21 10.92 -11.99
C GLU A 70 -3.64 9.47 -11.68
N LEU A 71 -2.76 8.68 -11.07
CA LEU A 71 -3.08 7.30 -10.70
C LEU A 71 -4.13 7.24 -9.58
N LYS A 72 -4.11 8.19 -8.64
CA LYS A 72 -5.11 8.34 -7.60
C LYS A 72 -6.50 8.64 -8.17
N ASP A 73 -6.57 9.49 -9.21
CA ASP A 73 -7.83 9.76 -9.92
C ASP A 73 -8.36 8.50 -10.62
N VAL A 74 -7.48 7.73 -11.27
CA VAL A 74 -7.85 6.43 -11.87
C VAL A 74 -8.34 5.44 -10.80
N LEU A 75 -7.69 5.40 -9.64
CA LEU A 75 -8.13 4.57 -8.51
C LEU A 75 -9.52 5.01 -8.02
N ALA A 76 -9.75 6.32 -7.89
CA ALA A 76 -11.04 6.86 -7.46
C ALA A 76 -12.17 6.49 -8.44
N ALA A 77 -11.91 6.56 -9.76
CA ALA A 77 -12.86 6.11 -10.76
C ALA A 77 -13.20 4.62 -10.61
N HIS A 78 -12.21 3.76 -10.41
CA HIS A 78 -12.44 2.33 -10.16
C HIS A 78 -13.15 2.05 -8.84
N CYS A 79 -12.94 2.88 -7.81
CA CYS A 79 -13.68 2.79 -6.55
C CYS A 79 -15.16 3.13 -6.76
N ALA A 80 -15.46 4.22 -7.48
CA ALA A 80 -16.82 4.59 -7.84
C ALA A 80 -17.54 3.47 -8.62
N ASP A 81 -16.88 2.85 -9.60
CA ASP A 81 -17.41 1.69 -10.34
C ASP A 81 -17.67 0.47 -9.43
N ALA A 82 -16.93 0.35 -8.33
CA ALA A 82 -17.07 -0.72 -7.36
C ALA A 82 -18.06 -0.39 -6.21
N GLY A 83 -18.65 0.80 -6.21
CA GLY A 83 -19.53 1.30 -5.15
C GLY A 83 -18.82 1.54 -3.83
N ARG A 84 -17.55 1.97 -3.87
CA ARG A 84 -16.67 2.16 -2.73
C ARG A 84 -16.09 3.57 -2.70
N ASP A 85 -15.88 4.14 -1.52
CA ASP A 85 -15.17 5.41 -1.38
C ASP A 85 -13.64 5.19 -1.43
N VAL A 86 -12.95 6.01 -2.22
CA VAL A 86 -11.48 5.97 -2.33
C VAL A 86 -10.78 6.32 -1.00
N SER A 87 -11.43 7.10 -0.13
CA SER A 87 -10.93 7.46 1.20
C SER A 87 -10.78 6.26 2.14
N GLU A 88 -11.43 5.13 1.84
CA GLU A 88 -11.24 3.87 2.56
C GLU A 88 -9.88 3.20 2.27
N ILE A 89 -9.14 3.69 1.28
CA ILE A 89 -7.88 3.11 0.85
C ILE A 89 -6.73 4.02 1.26
N THR A 90 -5.92 3.57 2.22
CA THR A 90 -4.68 4.27 2.57
C THR A 90 -3.70 4.22 1.41
N CYS A 91 -3.33 5.39 0.88
CA CYS A 91 -2.34 5.48 -0.18
C CYS A 91 -0.94 5.62 0.44
N SER A 92 0.00 4.81 -0.05
CA SER A 92 1.41 4.87 0.38
C SER A 92 2.36 4.89 -0.81
N VAL A 93 3.56 5.43 -0.59
CA VAL A 93 4.67 5.36 -1.54
C VAL A 93 5.95 4.89 -0.86
N ASN A 94 6.88 4.37 -1.66
CA ASN A 94 8.22 4.04 -1.20
C ASN A 94 9.14 5.24 -1.45
N LEU A 95 9.67 5.83 -0.39
CA LEU A 95 10.75 6.79 -0.43
C LEU A 95 12.09 6.05 -0.30
N ARG A 96 13.12 6.57 -0.95
CA ARG A 96 14.44 6.00 -0.88
C ARG A 96 15.31 6.86 0.03
N PHE A 97 16.00 6.23 0.97
CA PHE A 97 17.02 6.87 1.78
C PHE A 97 18.41 6.40 1.33
N GLU A 98 19.20 7.30 0.77
CA GLU A 98 20.55 7.00 0.27
C GLU A 98 21.66 7.51 1.23
N GLY A 99 21.27 7.97 2.42
CA GLY A 99 22.19 8.47 3.46
C GLY A 99 22.13 9.97 3.68
N ASP A 100 21.40 10.71 2.86
CA ASP A 100 21.16 12.14 3.02
C ASP A 100 19.80 12.38 3.69
N LEU A 101 19.82 12.99 4.89
CA LEU A 101 18.62 13.30 5.65
C LEU A 101 17.82 14.45 5.03
N ASP A 102 18.50 15.47 4.50
CA ASP A 102 17.81 16.62 3.93
C ASP A 102 17.06 16.25 2.65
N GLU A 103 17.64 15.35 1.84
CA GLU A 103 17.01 14.83 0.62
C GLU A 103 15.74 14.02 0.93
N VAL A 104 15.80 13.13 1.92
CA VAL A 104 14.62 12.32 2.26
C VAL A 104 13.52 13.16 2.92
N VAL A 105 13.88 14.17 3.71
CA VAL A 105 12.92 15.13 4.30
C VAL A 105 12.24 15.93 3.21
N ALA A 106 12.99 16.57 2.32
CA ALA A 106 12.43 17.34 1.21
C ALA A 106 11.49 16.48 0.33
N SER A 107 11.91 15.23 0.03
CA SER A 107 11.05 14.29 -0.68
C SER A 107 9.76 13.97 0.08
N ALA A 108 9.84 13.75 1.38
CA ALA A 108 8.67 13.45 2.21
C ALA A 108 7.70 14.64 2.30
N GLU A 109 8.22 15.88 2.39
CA GLU A 109 7.45 17.12 2.36
C GLU A 109 6.70 17.31 1.03
N ASP A 110 7.36 17.05 -0.10
CA ASP A 110 6.74 17.10 -1.43
C ASP A 110 5.56 16.10 -1.54
N TRP A 111 5.74 14.90 -1.03
CA TRP A 111 4.69 13.88 -1.02
C TRP A 111 3.54 14.24 -0.06
N GLN A 112 3.86 14.78 1.12
CA GLN A 112 2.85 15.26 2.06
C GLN A 112 2.02 16.39 1.45
N ALA A 113 2.68 17.35 0.77
CA ALA A 113 2.00 18.44 0.06
C ALA A 113 1.08 17.94 -1.05
N ALA A 114 1.40 16.82 -1.70
CA ALA A 114 0.54 16.14 -2.66
C ALA A 114 -0.62 15.34 -1.99
N GLY A 115 -0.69 15.32 -0.67
CA GLY A 115 -1.74 14.63 0.10
C GLY A 115 -1.47 13.14 0.36
N LEU A 116 -0.20 12.72 0.35
CA LEU A 116 0.20 11.40 0.83
C LEU A 116 0.11 11.34 2.36
N VAL A 117 -0.42 10.24 2.89
CA VAL A 117 -0.57 10.04 4.35
C VAL A 117 0.37 8.96 4.91
N LEU A 118 1.01 8.19 4.05
CA LEU A 118 1.91 7.12 4.49
C LEU A 118 3.10 6.98 3.54
N ALA A 119 4.28 7.30 4.04
CA ALA A 119 5.54 7.04 3.36
C ALA A 119 6.25 5.82 3.96
N ILE A 120 6.80 4.95 3.11
CA ILE A 120 7.60 3.80 3.51
C ILE A 120 9.03 4.09 3.10
N VAL A 121 9.90 4.37 4.08
CA VAL A 121 11.31 4.69 3.80
C VAL A 121 12.11 3.41 3.63
N GLY A 122 12.60 3.18 2.42
CA GLY A 122 13.50 2.08 2.09
C GLY A 122 14.93 2.42 2.45
N LEU A 123 15.54 1.61 3.32
CA LEU A 123 16.96 1.75 3.70
C LEU A 123 17.86 0.93 2.77
N PRO A 124 19.12 1.36 2.51
CA PRO A 124 20.07 0.56 1.76
C PRO A 124 20.41 -0.73 2.53
N LEU A 125 20.74 -1.81 1.80
CA LEU A 125 21.02 -3.14 2.38
C LEU A 125 22.13 -3.16 3.44
N HIS A 126 23.05 -2.21 3.39
CA HIS A 126 24.16 -2.10 4.34
C HIS A 126 23.89 -1.06 5.45
N ALA A 127 22.68 -0.50 5.50
CA ALA A 127 22.32 0.43 6.57
C ALA A 127 22.44 -0.23 7.94
N LYS A 128 23.07 0.47 8.88
CA LYS A 128 23.17 0.02 10.26
C LYS A 128 22.00 0.56 11.09
N PRO A 129 21.64 -0.09 12.21
CA PRO A 129 20.54 0.36 13.07
C PRO A 129 20.69 1.79 13.58
N GLU A 130 21.91 2.32 13.68
CA GLU A 130 22.19 3.66 14.17
C GLU A 130 21.59 4.77 13.28
N VAL A 131 21.26 4.46 12.01
CA VAL A 131 20.60 5.41 11.11
C VAL A 131 19.16 5.69 11.48
N LEU A 132 18.50 4.80 12.22
CA LEU A 132 17.06 4.90 12.50
C LEU A 132 16.70 6.11 13.39
N ALA A 133 17.49 6.38 14.42
CA ALA A 133 17.21 7.48 15.33
C ALA A 133 17.30 8.87 14.67
N PRO A 134 18.39 9.22 13.94
CA PRO A 134 18.47 10.48 13.22
C PRO A 134 17.42 10.59 12.10
N LEU A 135 17.12 9.51 11.39
CA LEU A 135 16.07 9.49 10.36
C LEU A 135 14.68 9.76 10.96
N ALA A 136 14.35 9.09 12.08
CA ALA A 136 13.09 9.32 12.77
C ALA A 136 12.97 10.77 13.27
N ALA A 137 14.03 11.32 13.87
CA ALA A 137 14.05 12.70 14.34
C ALA A 137 13.90 13.71 13.18
N ALA A 138 14.52 13.45 12.03
CA ALA A 138 14.41 14.32 10.85
C ALA A 138 12.99 14.38 10.29
N LEU A 139 12.23 13.28 10.37
CA LEU A 139 10.86 13.15 9.84
C LEU A 139 9.75 13.41 10.89
N GLU A 140 10.09 13.68 12.16
CA GLU A 140 9.14 13.80 13.25
C GLU A 140 8.06 14.88 13.01
N HIS A 141 8.43 16.00 12.36
CA HIS A 141 7.52 17.10 12.05
C HIS A 141 6.47 16.78 10.98
N LEU A 142 6.60 15.63 10.29
CA LEU A 142 5.66 15.14 9.26
C LEU A 142 4.67 14.07 9.78
N ALA A 143 4.79 13.68 11.06
CA ALA A 143 4.01 12.60 11.66
C ALA A 143 2.63 13.06 12.18
#